data_81169ddc8c7ffe0e24d4e6ed3484662f
#
_entry.id   81169ddc8c7ffe0e24d4e6ed3484662f
#
_cell.length_a   1.000
_cell.length_b   1.000
_cell.length_c   1.000
_cell.angle_alpha   90.00
_cell.angle_beta   90.00
_cell.angle_gamma   90.00
#
_symmetry.space_group_name_H-M   'P 1'
#
loop_
_entity.id
_entity.type
_entity.pdbx_description
1 polymer ?
#
loop_
_entity_poly.entity_id
_entity_poly.type
_entity_poly.pdbx_seq_one_letter_code
_entity_poly.pdbx_strand_id
1 'polypeptide(L)'
;MFALAHGAGVHMLGLTRQSLDFAAALGVHGAWTAADLPRLPFDAVIDASNAPGLPAQALELVEPGKRVVYVGVAGRPSAVDTRSLVLKDVTAVGILGASAGLAGTIELYAAGSVDPRPLVAATVGLADVGEVLAGWRPDGAGPGPKVHVDPRA
;
A
#
# COMPACT_ATOMS: atom_id res chain seq x y z
N MET A 1 -6.61 4.91 -1.11
CA MET A 1 -7.53 5.59 -2.03
C MET A 1 -8.77 4.71 -2.35
N PHE A 2 -8.65 3.53 -2.98
CA PHE A 2 -9.82 2.68 -3.30
C PHE A 2 -10.63 2.27 -2.07
N ALA A 3 -9.99 1.84 -0.99
CA ALA A 3 -10.69 1.50 0.24
C ALA A 3 -11.46 2.70 0.83
N LEU A 4 -10.88 3.90 0.76
CA LEU A 4 -11.57 5.14 1.15
C LEU A 4 -12.79 5.41 0.27
N ALA A 5 -12.67 5.24 -1.06
CA ALA A 5 -13.78 5.43 -2.00
C ALA A 5 -14.94 4.44 -1.74
N HIS A 6 -14.64 3.29 -1.15
CA HIS A 6 -15.65 2.32 -0.69
C HIS A 6 -16.12 2.54 0.74
N GLY A 7 -15.75 3.66 1.38
CA GLY A 7 -16.19 4.01 2.72
C GLY A 7 -15.49 3.28 3.87
N ALA A 8 -14.37 2.62 3.60
CA ALA A 8 -13.61 1.96 4.65
C ALA A 8 -12.82 2.95 5.51
N GLY A 9 -12.72 2.69 6.81
CA GLY A 9 -11.77 3.34 7.70
C GLY A 9 -10.36 2.82 7.41
N VAL A 10 -9.48 3.67 6.85
CA VAL A 10 -8.14 3.26 6.41
C VAL A 10 -7.08 3.77 7.37
N HIS A 11 -6.27 2.87 7.87
CA HIS A 11 -5.06 3.16 8.65
C HIS A 11 -3.84 2.64 7.88
N MET A 12 -2.78 3.45 7.81
CA MET A 12 -1.54 3.08 7.13
C MET A 12 -0.38 2.98 8.11
N LEU A 13 0.41 1.92 7.95
CA LEU A 13 1.71 1.79 8.59
C LEU A 13 2.81 2.20 7.61
N GLY A 14 3.74 3.01 8.06
CA GLY A 14 4.88 3.47 7.29
C GLY A 14 6.15 3.52 8.13
N LEU A 15 7.31 3.56 7.47
CA LEU A 15 8.62 3.60 8.13
C LEU A 15 9.12 5.04 8.33
N THR A 16 8.77 5.96 7.45
CA THR A 16 9.31 7.32 7.46
C THR A 16 8.21 8.35 7.69
N ARG A 17 8.58 9.45 8.34
CA ARG A 17 7.68 10.58 8.55
C ARG A 17 7.11 11.08 7.22
N GLN A 18 7.95 11.21 6.21
CA GLN A 18 7.55 11.66 4.88
C GLN A 18 6.44 10.77 4.27
N SER A 19 6.57 9.43 4.37
CA SER A 19 5.54 8.52 3.86
C SER A 19 4.24 8.60 4.64
N LEU A 20 4.32 8.83 5.95
CA LEU A 20 3.15 8.99 6.82
C LEU A 20 2.42 10.32 6.55
N ASP A 21 3.16 11.42 6.40
CA ASP A 21 2.59 12.73 6.08
C ASP A 21 1.92 12.70 4.69
N PHE A 22 2.55 12.02 3.72
CA PHE A 22 1.94 11.82 2.41
C PHE A 22 0.66 10.97 2.49
N ALA A 23 0.66 9.89 3.26
CA ALA A 23 -0.53 9.07 3.47
C ALA A 23 -1.67 9.87 4.13
N ALA A 24 -1.35 10.68 5.14
CA ALA A 24 -2.31 11.58 5.79
C ALA A 24 -2.92 12.58 4.79
N ALA A 25 -2.11 13.14 3.88
CA ALA A 25 -2.57 14.04 2.82
C ALA A 25 -3.51 13.37 1.81
N LEU A 26 -3.46 12.02 1.68
CA LEU A 26 -4.42 11.25 0.88
C LEU A 26 -5.75 10.97 1.60
N GLY A 27 -5.92 11.46 2.83
CA GLY A 27 -7.17 11.36 3.56
C GLY A 27 -7.37 10.04 4.32
N VAL A 28 -6.30 9.28 4.62
CA VAL A 28 -6.42 8.11 5.49
C VAL A 28 -6.80 8.53 6.92
N HIS A 29 -7.52 7.67 7.64
CA HIS A 29 -8.01 7.92 8.99
C HIS A 29 -6.88 7.94 10.03
N GLY A 30 -5.77 7.29 9.73
CA GLY A 30 -4.56 7.33 10.55
C GLY A 30 -3.34 6.86 9.80
N ALA A 31 -2.19 7.47 10.10
CA ALA A 31 -0.89 7.12 9.55
C ALA A 31 0.11 6.96 10.70
N TRP A 32 0.65 5.76 10.87
CA TRP A 32 1.34 5.34 12.08
C TRP A 32 2.68 4.70 11.79
N THR A 33 3.62 4.83 12.71
CA THR A 33 4.72 3.88 12.80
C THR A 33 4.24 2.61 13.51
N ALA A 34 5.01 1.53 13.44
CA ALA A 34 4.67 0.31 14.17
C ALA A 34 4.62 0.52 15.70
N ALA A 35 5.40 1.48 16.23
CA ALA A 35 5.43 1.80 17.65
C ALA A 35 4.21 2.59 18.13
N ASP A 36 3.62 3.39 17.25
CA ASP A 36 2.54 4.31 17.59
C ASP A 36 1.16 3.79 17.19
N LEU A 37 1.09 2.63 16.53
CA LEU A 37 -0.18 2.07 16.06
C LEU A 37 -1.11 1.81 17.25
N PRO A 38 -2.28 2.45 17.32
CA PRO A 38 -3.25 2.20 18.38
C PRO A 38 -3.84 0.79 18.25
N ARG A 39 -4.33 0.26 19.34
CA ARG A 39 -5.09 -1.00 19.35
C ARG A 39 -6.47 -0.73 18.75
N LEU A 40 -6.63 -1.05 17.48
CA LEU A 40 -7.88 -0.93 16.75
C LEU A 40 -8.31 -2.30 16.22
N PRO A 41 -9.60 -2.58 16.15
CA PRO A 41 -10.12 -3.77 15.48
C PRO A 41 -10.01 -3.59 13.97
N PHE A 42 -9.20 -4.41 13.30
CA PHE A 42 -9.06 -4.36 11.85
C PHE A 42 -9.84 -5.49 11.18
N ASP A 43 -10.84 -5.12 10.37
CA ASP A 43 -11.60 -6.08 9.56
C ASP A 43 -10.78 -6.68 8.41
N ALA A 44 -9.75 -5.99 7.96
CA ALA A 44 -8.82 -6.48 6.97
C ALA A 44 -7.45 -5.84 7.15
N VAL A 45 -6.39 -6.60 6.83
CA VAL A 45 -5.03 -6.09 6.74
C VAL A 45 -4.47 -6.40 5.36
N ILE A 46 -3.87 -5.39 4.71
CA ILE A 46 -3.18 -5.55 3.43
C ILE A 46 -1.70 -5.31 3.68
N ASP A 47 -0.89 -6.35 3.50
CA ASP A 47 0.56 -6.23 3.53
C ASP A 47 1.09 -6.03 2.10
N ALA A 48 1.48 -4.80 1.80
CA ALA A 48 2.10 -4.39 0.54
C ALA A 48 3.60 -4.08 0.72
N SER A 49 4.22 -4.65 1.74
CA SER A 49 5.61 -4.41 2.10
C SER A 49 6.56 -5.47 1.54
N ASN A 50 7.86 -5.21 1.68
CA ASN A 50 8.92 -6.18 1.41
C ASN A 50 9.64 -6.65 2.69
N ALA A 51 9.11 -6.34 3.87
CA ALA A 51 9.73 -6.68 5.14
C ALA A 51 9.30 -8.08 5.60
N PRO A 52 10.23 -9.02 5.85
CA PRO A 52 9.90 -10.42 6.14
C PRO A 52 9.16 -10.65 7.48
N GLY A 53 9.13 -9.66 8.36
CA GLY A 53 8.40 -9.74 9.64
C GLY A 53 6.95 -9.29 9.58
N LEU A 54 6.56 -8.51 8.56
CA LEU A 54 5.21 -7.94 8.48
C LEU A 54 4.10 -8.94 8.18
N PRO A 55 4.32 -10.05 7.44
CA PRO A 55 3.28 -11.05 7.27
C PRO A 55 2.79 -11.68 8.59
N ALA A 56 3.67 -11.91 9.55
CA ALA A 56 3.27 -12.39 10.88
C ALA A 56 2.51 -11.30 11.66
N GLN A 57 3.01 -10.08 11.64
CA GLN A 57 2.35 -8.95 12.30
C GLN A 57 0.94 -8.68 11.73
N ALA A 58 0.73 -8.85 10.44
CA ALA A 58 -0.59 -8.71 9.81
C ALA A 58 -1.62 -9.69 10.41
N LEU A 59 -1.20 -10.93 10.73
CA LEU A 59 -2.06 -11.90 11.40
C LEU A 59 -2.35 -11.54 12.86
N GLU A 60 -1.43 -10.85 13.52
CA GLU A 60 -1.66 -10.38 14.89
C GLU A 60 -2.68 -9.24 14.92
N LEU A 61 -2.60 -8.33 13.95
CA LEU A 61 -3.44 -7.13 13.87
C LEU A 61 -4.87 -7.40 13.44
N VAL A 62 -5.09 -8.38 12.55
CA VAL A 62 -6.42 -8.67 12.04
C VAL A 62 -7.31 -9.32 13.10
N GLU A 63 -8.58 -8.91 13.15
CA GLU A 63 -9.58 -9.52 14.04
C GLU A 63 -9.95 -10.95 13.62
N PRO A 64 -10.43 -11.78 14.58
CA PRO A 64 -10.91 -13.12 14.28
C PRO A 64 -12.02 -13.16 13.21
N GLY A 65 -12.00 -14.17 12.34
CA GLY A 65 -12.94 -14.34 11.24
C GLY A 65 -12.71 -13.39 10.06
N LYS A 66 -11.64 -12.62 10.08
CA LYS A 66 -11.36 -11.57 9.11
C LYS A 66 -10.27 -11.97 8.10
N ARG A 67 -9.79 -11.00 7.29
CA ARG A 67 -8.93 -11.30 6.14
C ARG A 67 -7.60 -10.57 6.17
N VAL A 68 -6.54 -11.30 5.78
CA VAL A 68 -5.25 -10.71 5.43
C VAL A 68 -4.97 -10.91 3.94
N VAL A 69 -4.51 -9.87 3.26
CA VAL A 69 -4.11 -9.90 1.85
C VAL A 69 -2.62 -9.58 1.76
N TYR A 70 -1.84 -10.51 1.20
CA TYR A 70 -0.43 -10.34 0.94
C TYR A 70 -0.23 -9.95 -0.53
N VAL A 71 0.29 -8.75 -0.75
CA VAL A 71 0.65 -8.19 -2.07
C VAL A 71 2.15 -7.99 -2.17
N GLY A 72 2.78 -7.67 -1.04
CA GLY A 72 4.21 -7.45 -0.95
C GLY A 72 5.02 -8.75 -1.09
N VAL A 73 6.20 -8.64 -1.67
CA VAL A 73 7.13 -9.77 -1.82
C VAL A 73 8.46 -9.43 -1.16
N ALA A 74 8.78 -10.14 -0.08
CA ALA A 74 10.07 -10.00 0.59
C ALA A 74 11.19 -10.72 -0.19
N GLY A 75 12.43 -10.24 -0.05
CA GLY A 75 13.60 -10.86 -0.69
C GLY A 75 14.01 -12.24 -0.12
N ARG A 76 13.35 -12.67 0.97
CA ARG A 76 13.53 -13.98 1.62
C ARG A 76 12.20 -14.45 2.21
N PRO A 77 12.03 -15.79 2.44
CA PRO A 77 10.80 -16.31 3.04
C PRO A 77 10.49 -15.67 4.39
N SER A 78 9.21 -15.40 4.63
CA SER A 78 8.68 -14.92 5.91
C SER A 78 8.24 -16.09 6.78
N ALA A 79 8.57 -16.04 8.07
CA ALA A 79 8.06 -17.00 9.03
C ALA A 79 6.65 -16.57 9.48
N VAL A 80 5.68 -17.46 9.33
CA VAL A 80 4.29 -17.25 9.75
C VAL A 80 3.85 -18.45 10.59
N ASP A 81 3.34 -18.18 11.80
CA ASP A 81 2.74 -19.23 12.63
C ASP A 81 1.32 -19.53 12.13
N THR A 82 1.16 -20.64 11.45
CA THR A 82 -0.14 -21.05 10.88
C THR A 82 -1.20 -21.36 11.95
N ARG A 83 -0.80 -21.60 13.21
CA ARG A 83 -1.76 -21.75 14.32
C ARG A 83 -2.56 -20.46 14.53
N SER A 84 -1.96 -19.30 14.30
CA SER A 84 -2.66 -18.02 14.40
C SER A 84 -3.79 -17.90 13.38
N LEU A 85 -3.63 -18.47 12.18
CA LEU A 85 -4.71 -18.55 11.19
C LEU A 85 -5.88 -19.40 11.72
N VAL A 86 -5.57 -20.59 12.24
CA VAL A 86 -6.59 -21.53 12.72
C VAL A 86 -7.31 -21.00 13.95
N LEU A 87 -6.56 -20.49 14.94
CA LEU A 87 -7.12 -20.01 16.21
C LEU A 87 -7.98 -18.75 16.08
N LYS A 88 -7.80 -18.00 14.99
CA LYS A 88 -8.56 -16.77 14.69
C LYS A 88 -9.53 -16.93 13.52
N ASP A 89 -9.64 -18.10 12.91
CA ASP A 89 -10.45 -18.31 11.68
C ASP A 89 -10.11 -17.31 10.55
N VAL A 90 -8.84 -16.92 10.41
CA VAL A 90 -8.40 -15.90 9.46
C VAL A 90 -8.28 -16.49 8.06
N THR A 91 -8.82 -15.79 7.06
CA THR A 91 -8.54 -16.05 5.65
C THR A 91 -7.31 -15.25 5.20
N ALA A 92 -6.24 -15.93 4.79
CA ALA A 92 -5.05 -15.31 4.23
C ALA A 92 -4.97 -15.57 2.71
N VAL A 93 -4.78 -14.51 1.92
CA VAL A 93 -4.77 -14.57 0.45
C VAL A 93 -3.56 -13.86 -0.11
N GLY A 94 -2.82 -14.50 -1.02
CA GLY A 94 -1.76 -13.87 -1.81
C GLY A 94 -2.31 -13.35 -3.14
N ILE A 95 -1.93 -12.13 -3.52
CA ILE A 95 -2.31 -11.52 -4.80
C ILE A 95 -1.07 -10.93 -5.46
N LEU A 96 -0.76 -11.39 -6.67
CA LEU A 96 0.33 -10.82 -7.47
C LEU A 96 -0.17 -9.74 -8.44
N GLY A 97 -1.15 -10.02 -9.25
CA GLY A 97 -1.62 -9.05 -10.26
C GLY A 97 -2.87 -9.49 -11.01
N ALA A 98 -3.26 -10.74 -10.90
CA ALA A 98 -4.40 -11.30 -11.61
C ALA A 98 -5.69 -11.12 -10.80
N SER A 99 -6.09 -9.89 -10.53
CA SER A 99 -7.36 -9.65 -9.84
C SER A 99 -8.47 -9.28 -10.83
N ALA A 100 -9.70 -9.65 -10.51
CA ALA A 100 -10.89 -9.21 -11.23
C ALA A 100 -11.22 -7.72 -11.00
N GLY A 101 -10.37 -7.00 -10.27
CA GLY A 101 -10.61 -5.61 -9.84
C GLY A 101 -10.35 -4.53 -10.90
N LEU A 102 -9.82 -4.88 -12.08
CA LEU A 102 -9.46 -3.87 -13.08
C LEU A 102 -10.65 -3.06 -13.57
N ALA A 103 -11.77 -3.70 -13.87
CA ALA A 103 -12.98 -3.01 -14.32
C ALA A 103 -13.48 -2.01 -13.27
N GLY A 104 -13.62 -2.43 -12.01
CA GLY A 104 -14.03 -1.55 -10.92
C GLY A 104 -13.03 -0.41 -10.65
N THR A 105 -11.73 -0.65 -10.87
CA THR A 105 -10.71 0.40 -10.78
C THR A 105 -10.92 1.47 -11.85
N ILE A 106 -11.17 1.06 -13.11
CA ILE A 106 -11.43 1.98 -14.22
C ILE A 106 -12.71 2.80 -13.94
N GLU A 107 -13.76 2.17 -13.44
CA GLU A 107 -15.01 2.85 -13.09
C GLU A 107 -14.80 3.93 -12.02
N LEU A 108 -14.04 3.64 -10.96
CA LEU A 108 -13.73 4.60 -9.90
C LEU A 108 -12.88 5.79 -10.40
N TYR A 109 -11.96 5.54 -11.32
CA TYR A 109 -11.20 6.61 -11.98
C TYR A 109 -12.09 7.45 -12.90
N ALA A 110 -12.91 6.80 -13.73
CA ALA A 110 -13.81 7.49 -14.65
C ALA A 110 -14.86 8.35 -13.93
N ALA A 111 -15.33 7.87 -12.77
CA ALA A 111 -16.26 8.61 -11.92
C ALA A 111 -15.60 9.74 -11.11
N GLY A 112 -14.27 9.85 -11.12
CA GLY A 112 -13.53 10.79 -10.29
C GLY A 112 -13.56 10.47 -8.79
N SER A 113 -14.03 9.28 -8.40
CA SER A 113 -14.09 8.84 -7.00
C SER A 113 -12.70 8.54 -6.44
N VAL A 114 -11.74 8.23 -7.30
CA VAL A 114 -10.33 8.07 -6.97
C VAL A 114 -9.49 8.91 -7.93
N ASP A 115 -8.69 9.82 -7.40
CA ASP A 115 -7.72 10.59 -8.18
C ASP A 115 -6.29 10.08 -7.92
N PRO A 116 -5.65 9.39 -8.87
CA PRO A 116 -4.29 8.86 -8.70
C PRO A 116 -3.18 9.89 -8.91
N ARG A 117 -3.49 11.09 -9.44
CA ARG A 117 -2.48 12.11 -9.80
C ARG A 117 -1.56 12.51 -8.65
N PRO A 118 -2.02 12.63 -7.38
CA PRO A 118 -1.12 12.92 -6.27
C PRO A 118 -0.04 11.88 -6.03
N LEU A 119 -0.20 10.65 -6.56
CA LEU A 119 0.82 9.61 -6.46
C LEU A 119 2.03 9.87 -7.37
N VAL A 120 1.89 10.74 -8.38
CA VAL A 120 2.95 11.03 -9.35
C VAL A 120 3.74 12.25 -8.89
N ALA A 121 5.02 12.04 -8.56
CA ALA A 121 5.91 13.10 -8.14
C ALA A 121 6.43 13.93 -9.31
N ALA A 122 6.70 13.28 -10.44
CA ALA A 122 7.23 13.90 -11.65
C ALA A 122 6.98 13.03 -12.88
N THR A 123 7.14 13.63 -14.06
CA THR A 123 7.24 12.90 -15.33
C THR A 123 8.56 13.29 -15.98
N VAL A 124 9.32 12.31 -16.46
CA VAL A 124 10.66 12.48 -17.07
C VAL A 124 10.70 11.86 -18.46
N GLY A 125 11.71 12.22 -19.27
CA GLY A 125 11.99 11.59 -20.56
C GLY A 125 12.72 10.25 -20.44
N LEU A 126 12.86 9.53 -21.55
CA LEU A 126 13.59 8.27 -21.59
C LEU A 126 15.07 8.41 -21.19
N ALA A 127 15.67 9.56 -21.50
CA ALA A 127 17.09 9.82 -21.18
C ALA A 127 17.37 9.76 -19.67
N ASP A 128 16.40 10.12 -18.84
CA ASP A 128 16.57 10.26 -17.38
C ASP A 128 16.22 8.96 -16.61
N VAL A 129 15.72 7.94 -17.30
CA VAL A 129 15.22 6.71 -16.64
C VAL A 129 16.30 6.02 -15.81
N GLY A 130 17.55 5.98 -16.32
CA GLY A 130 18.67 5.38 -15.61
C GLY A 130 18.93 6.05 -14.27
N GLU A 131 18.90 7.37 -14.23
CA GLU A 131 19.12 8.15 -13.01
C GLU A 131 17.96 8.00 -12.02
N VAL A 132 16.72 8.00 -12.53
CA VAL A 132 15.51 7.74 -11.70
C VAL A 132 15.57 6.36 -11.04
N LEU A 133 15.98 5.33 -11.78
CA LEU A 133 16.14 3.97 -11.23
C LEU A 133 17.28 3.90 -10.20
N ALA A 134 18.29 4.76 -10.33
CA ALA A 134 19.35 4.92 -9.31
C ALA A 134 18.91 5.75 -8.09
N GLY A 135 17.65 6.24 -8.07
CA GLY A 135 17.08 6.98 -6.94
C GLY A 135 17.06 8.50 -7.10
N TRP A 136 17.54 9.03 -8.24
CA TRP A 136 17.43 10.47 -8.52
C TRP A 136 15.97 10.88 -8.72
N ARG A 137 15.66 12.11 -8.30
CA ARG A 137 14.39 12.78 -8.56
C ARG A 137 14.64 14.18 -9.09
N PRO A 138 13.85 14.66 -10.08
CA PRO A 138 14.00 15.99 -10.61
C PRO A 138 13.70 17.06 -9.55
N ASP A 139 14.34 18.24 -9.70
CA ASP A 139 14.07 19.39 -8.87
C ASP A 139 12.59 19.79 -8.96
N GLY A 140 11.99 20.09 -7.81
CA GLY A 140 10.57 20.42 -7.73
C GLY A 140 9.62 19.21 -7.82
N ALA A 141 10.14 17.97 -7.82
CA ALA A 141 9.30 16.78 -7.74
C ALA A 141 8.39 16.82 -6.51
N GLY A 142 7.14 16.44 -6.70
CA GLY A 142 6.15 16.34 -5.62
C GLY A 142 6.45 15.19 -4.63
N PRO A 143 5.67 15.08 -3.54
CA PRO A 143 5.87 14.07 -2.50
C PRO A 143 5.42 12.66 -2.92
N GLY A 144 4.79 12.50 -4.08
CA GLY A 144 4.26 11.22 -4.56
C GLY A 144 5.35 10.16 -4.74
N PRO A 145 5.02 8.88 -4.58
CA PRO A 145 6.01 7.80 -4.67
C PRO A 145 6.38 7.39 -6.10
N LYS A 146 5.68 7.90 -7.12
CA LYS A 146 5.84 7.46 -8.51
C LYS A 146 6.51 8.55 -9.35
N VAL A 147 7.40 8.12 -10.25
CA VAL A 147 7.88 8.92 -11.37
C VAL A 147 7.37 8.27 -12.65
N HIS A 148 6.70 9.04 -13.47
CA HIS A 148 6.26 8.59 -14.78
C HIS A 148 7.32 8.85 -15.84
N VAL A 149 7.33 8.05 -16.89
CA VAL A 149 8.20 8.24 -18.05
C VAL A 149 7.31 8.58 -19.27
N ASP A 150 7.54 9.72 -19.90
CA ASP A 150 6.98 10.01 -21.22
C ASP A 150 8.01 9.59 -22.28
N PRO A 151 7.74 8.55 -23.07
CA PRO A 151 8.69 8.09 -24.07
C PRO A 151 8.81 9.03 -25.27
N ARG A 152 7.99 10.09 -25.30
CA ARG A 152 8.00 11.09 -26.39
C ARG A 152 8.72 12.40 -26.01
N ALA A 153 9.12 12.53 -24.72
CA ALA A 153 9.87 13.66 -24.21
C ALA A 153 11.37 13.43 -24.29
#